data_ffa5787ea2c353311fae746c808c6f8e
#
_entry.id   ffa5787ea2c353311fae746c808c6f8e
#
_cell.length_a   1.000
_cell.length_b   1.000
_cell.length_c   1.000
_cell.angle_alpha   90.00
_cell.angle_beta   90.00
_cell.angle_gamma   90.00
#
_symmetry.space_group_name_H-M   'P 1'
#
loop_
_entity.id
_entity.type
_entity.pdbx_description
1 polymer ?
#
loop_
_entity_poly.entity_id
_entity_poly.type
_entity_poly.pdbx_seq_one_letter_code
_entity_poly.pdbx_strand_id
1 'polypeptide(L)'
;MFFNGGMTIWILAFLVLGAAALAGWRQGAIRAAINFVGILFAWLLAGLAGKIVHPILPHVGADNPILAWALAPVIGFILVSLVFAAIAQPVHKRVEHFYKYNAGDLRLALWQRLNNRVGICLGLLNGVLYFVLVTFLVFNLTYVTTQVSAGAQPGAVVRLVNRLGEDLEAAHLARTATAVGTLAPTFYQYSDLAGFLMQNPQVGPRFAEYPGLTSLWENPDIRPLVNDPAITNALAAGTSLGELMKNPSVQAFLANKDQVKLVTGIIQTNLDDLTEYLKTGKSAKYDGQKIIGRWEFNPAVTVAWLRQGRPKMSASEMRAIRAMWSQAYADTRVIVTGDNQVFVKALPKFVTQPQPGQPISTPEDWKGDWSANGANYDLHITLNSDEKFLTGTAEDLRLSIKDGKNLLIFDRAD
;
A
#
# COMPACT_ATOMS: atom_id res chain seq x y z
N MET A 1 21.77 26.09 20.73
CA MET A 1 20.69 27.09 20.89
C MET A 1 19.39 26.31 20.96
N PHE A 2 18.93 26.00 22.19
CA PHE A 2 17.74 25.18 22.43
C PHE A 2 16.50 26.04 22.16
N PHE A 3 15.94 25.95 20.95
CA PHE A 3 14.56 26.39 20.75
C PHE A 3 13.65 25.40 21.49
N ASN A 4 12.95 25.89 22.50
CA ASN A 4 11.97 25.11 23.25
C ASN A 4 11.01 24.43 22.28
N GLY A 5 10.85 23.09 22.41
CA GLY A 5 9.88 22.32 21.63
C GLY A 5 8.49 22.96 21.75
N GLY A 6 7.78 23.05 20.64
CA GLY A 6 6.46 23.67 20.55
C GLY A 6 6.40 25.06 19.91
N MET A 7 7.54 25.71 19.67
CA MET A 7 7.52 27.11 19.20
C MET A 7 6.99 27.28 17.78
N THR A 8 7.32 26.36 16.87
CA THR A 8 6.95 26.47 15.45
C THR A 8 5.43 26.34 15.26
N ILE A 9 4.78 25.46 16.00
CA ILE A 9 3.32 25.26 15.89
C ILE A 9 2.56 26.48 16.42
N TRP A 10 3.06 27.14 17.48
CA TRP A 10 2.45 28.37 18.01
C TRP A 10 2.63 29.56 17.09
N ILE A 11 3.78 29.68 16.39
CA ILE A 11 3.96 30.69 15.35
C ILE A 11 2.94 30.46 14.23
N LEU A 12 2.76 29.22 13.79
CA LEU A 12 1.76 28.86 12.78
C LEU A 12 0.34 29.20 13.27
N ALA A 13 0.00 28.88 14.53
CA ALA A 13 -1.28 29.21 15.13
C ALA A 13 -1.52 30.73 15.09
N PHE A 14 -0.54 31.52 15.52
CA PHE A 14 -0.64 32.99 15.52
C PHE A 14 -0.83 33.56 14.10
N LEU A 15 -0.11 33.05 13.13
CA LEU A 15 -0.25 33.46 11.72
C LEU A 15 -1.63 33.13 11.18
N VAL A 16 -2.13 31.91 11.42
CA VAL A 16 -3.47 31.50 10.94
C VAL A 16 -4.58 32.29 11.61
N LEU A 17 -4.54 32.44 12.94
CA LEU A 17 -5.52 33.21 13.69
C LEU A 17 -5.49 34.70 13.34
N GLY A 18 -4.31 35.30 13.23
CA GLY A 18 -4.14 36.69 12.85
C GLY A 18 -4.63 36.97 11.42
N ALA A 19 -4.27 36.12 10.46
CA ALA A 19 -4.76 36.24 9.09
C ALA A 19 -6.28 36.08 9.00
N ALA A 20 -6.86 35.14 9.74
CA ALA A 20 -8.30 34.91 9.74
C ALA A 20 -9.05 36.05 10.44
N ALA A 21 -8.52 36.64 11.52
CA ALA A 21 -9.08 37.81 12.19
C ALA A 21 -9.08 39.02 11.24
N LEU A 22 -7.96 39.27 10.56
CA LEU A 22 -7.83 40.34 9.57
C LEU A 22 -8.78 40.15 8.39
N ALA A 23 -8.92 38.92 7.90
CA ALA A 23 -9.88 38.58 6.86
C ALA A 23 -11.33 38.81 7.33
N GLY A 24 -11.66 38.39 8.55
CA GLY A 24 -12.98 38.64 9.16
C GLY A 24 -13.29 40.13 9.33
N TRP A 25 -12.32 40.94 9.73
CA TRP A 25 -12.47 42.39 9.78
C TRP A 25 -12.77 43.00 8.41
N ARG A 26 -12.03 42.60 7.37
CA ARG A 26 -12.21 43.11 6.00
C ARG A 26 -13.50 42.61 5.34
N GLN A 27 -13.91 41.39 5.60
CA GLN A 27 -15.09 40.77 4.99
C GLN A 27 -16.39 41.13 5.70
N GLY A 28 -16.32 41.45 6.99
CA GLY A 28 -17.46 41.71 7.87
C GLY A 28 -18.13 40.43 8.37
N ALA A 29 -19.01 40.58 9.36
CA ALA A 29 -19.66 39.50 10.09
C ALA A 29 -20.43 38.52 9.20
N ILE A 30 -21.20 39.06 8.23
CA ILE A 30 -22.09 38.22 7.38
C ILE A 30 -21.26 37.25 6.56
N ARG A 31 -20.20 37.72 5.89
CA ARG A 31 -19.33 36.85 5.08
C ARG A 31 -18.57 35.87 5.96
N ALA A 32 -18.07 36.32 7.13
CA ALA A 32 -17.35 35.50 8.07
C ALA A 32 -18.25 34.39 8.64
N ALA A 33 -19.53 34.66 8.92
CA ALA A 33 -20.49 33.66 9.38
C ALA A 33 -20.82 32.62 8.30
N ILE A 34 -21.02 33.05 7.06
CA ILE A 34 -21.28 32.10 5.94
C ILE A 34 -20.03 31.26 5.69
N ASN A 35 -18.83 31.84 5.76
CA ASN A 35 -17.58 31.09 5.63
C ASN A 35 -17.39 30.08 6.78
N PHE A 36 -17.80 30.40 8.02
CA PHE A 36 -17.79 29.47 9.14
C PHE A 36 -18.59 28.21 8.84
N VAL A 37 -19.84 28.40 8.40
CA VAL A 37 -20.69 27.29 7.97
C VAL A 37 -20.04 26.56 6.79
N GLY A 38 -19.47 27.31 5.84
CA GLY A 38 -18.77 26.78 4.67
C GLY A 38 -17.60 25.86 5.03
N ILE A 39 -16.78 26.22 6.05
CA ILE A 39 -15.66 25.39 6.53
C ILE A 39 -16.18 24.07 7.07
N LEU A 40 -17.26 24.08 7.87
CA LEU A 40 -17.84 22.85 8.42
C LEU A 40 -18.38 21.93 7.31
N PHE A 41 -19.11 22.50 6.34
CA PHE A 41 -19.59 21.73 5.20
C PHE A 41 -18.44 21.24 4.29
N ALA A 42 -17.43 22.07 4.07
CA ALA A 42 -16.27 21.70 3.29
C ALA A 42 -15.51 20.52 3.94
N TRP A 43 -15.37 20.51 5.27
CA TRP A 43 -14.81 19.39 5.99
C TRP A 43 -15.63 18.11 5.78
N LEU A 44 -16.95 18.19 5.94
CA LEU A 44 -17.86 17.05 5.81
C LEU A 44 -17.87 16.49 4.38
N LEU A 45 -17.81 17.37 3.38
CA LEU A 45 -17.89 17.03 1.95
C LEU A 45 -16.55 16.85 1.27
N ALA A 46 -15.41 17.10 1.95
CA ALA A 46 -14.07 17.03 1.36
C ALA A 46 -13.80 15.70 0.66
N GLY A 47 -14.18 14.58 1.29
CA GLY A 47 -14.00 13.25 0.70
C GLY A 47 -14.86 13.01 -0.56
N LEU A 48 -16.10 13.50 -0.56
CA LEU A 48 -17.00 13.38 -1.72
C LEU A 48 -16.54 14.29 -2.88
N ALA A 49 -16.20 15.53 -2.57
CA ALA A 49 -15.66 16.47 -3.55
C ALA A 49 -14.31 15.98 -4.08
N GLY A 50 -13.48 15.40 -3.23
CA GLY A 50 -12.22 14.78 -3.60
C GLY A 50 -12.38 13.65 -4.63
N LYS A 51 -13.41 12.81 -4.53
CA LYS A 51 -13.69 11.78 -5.54
C LYS A 51 -13.97 12.37 -6.94
N ILE A 52 -14.57 13.56 -7.00
CA ILE A 52 -14.85 14.27 -8.26
C ILE A 52 -13.56 14.89 -8.81
N VAL A 53 -12.71 15.41 -7.94
CA VAL A 53 -11.44 16.07 -8.30
C VAL A 53 -10.36 15.08 -8.70
N HIS A 54 -10.31 13.92 -8.05
CA HIS A 54 -9.27 12.90 -8.23
C HIS A 54 -8.96 12.56 -9.71
N PRO A 55 -9.94 12.30 -10.60
CA PRO A 55 -9.67 11.97 -12.01
C PRO A 55 -9.10 13.15 -12.82
N ILE A 56 -9.21 14.38 -12.32
CA ILE A 56 -8.73 15.60 -13.01
C ILE A 56 -7.27 15.87 -12.67
N LEU A 57 -6.80 15.45 -11.50
CA LEU A 57 -5.46 15.77 -10.98
C LEU A 57 -4.30 15.35 -11.88
N PRO A 58 -4.30 14.16 -12.52
CA PRO A 58 -3.25 13.80 -13.47
C PRO A 58 -3.14 14.77 -14.65
N HIS A 59 -4.26 15.35 -15.11
CA HIS A 59 -4.29 16.29 -16.23
C HIS A 59 -3.71 17.67 -15.89
N VAL A 60 -3.52 17.97 -14.61
CA VAL A 60 -2.91 19.23 -14.13
C VAL A 60 -1.52 19.04 -13.52
N GLY A 61 -0.88 17.91 -13.82
CA GLY A 61 0.51 17.64 -13.44
C GLY A 61 0.69 16.91 -12.10
N ALA A 62 -0.39 16.40 -11.49
CA ALA A 62 -0.29 15.51 -10.33
C ALA A 62 -0.34 14.04 -10.79
N ASP A 63 0.67 13.62 -11.57
CA ASP A 63 0.72 12.30 -12.19
C ASP A 63 0.93 11.17 -11.17
N ASN A 64 1.50 11.49 -10.01
CA ASN A 64 1.71 10.52 -8.94
C ASN A 64 0.38 10.16 -8.27
N PRO A 65 -0.08 8.88 -8.34
CA PRO A 65 -1.39 8.47 -7.82
C PRO A 65 -1.54 8.66 -6.31
N ILE A 66 -0.46 8.50 -5.54
CA ILE A 66 -0.47 8.72 -4.08
C ILE A 66 -0.64 10.21 -3.79
N LEU A 67 0.08 11.06 -4.52
CA LEU A 67 -0.06 12.51 -4.40
C LEU A 67 -1.47 12.96 -4.81
N ALA A 68 -1.99 12.44 -5.91
CA ALA A 68 -3.35 12.72 -6.37
C ALA A 68 -4.39 12.29 -5.33
N TRP A 69 -4.22 11.11 -4.74
CA TRP A 69 -5.10 10.61 -3.67
C TRP A 69 -5.06 11.50 -2.43
N ALA A 70 -3.88 11.95 -2.00
CA ALA A 70 -3.72 12.82 -0.83
C ALA A 70 -4.24 14.25 -1.07
N LEU A 71 -4.03 14.80 -2.27
CA LEU A 71 -4.44 16.15 -2.63
C LEU A 71 -5.95 16.27 -2.94
N ALA A 72 -6.57 15.22 -3.45
CA ALA A 72 -7.97 15.25 -3.87
C ALA A 72 -8.93 15.77 -2.80
N PRO A 73 -8.92 15.29 -1.54
CA PRO A 73 -9.81 15.80 -0.49
C PRO A 73 -9.46 17.23 -0.07
N VAL A 74 -8.18 17.63 -0.14
CA VAL A 74 -7.74 19.00 0.18
C VAL A 74 -8.29 19.97 -0.86
N ILE A 75 -8.16 19.65 -2.14
CA ILE A 75 -8.70 20.46 -3.23
C ILE A 75 -10.23 20.46 -3.18
N GLY A 76 -10.85 19.32 -2.87
CA GLY A 76 -12.29 19.20 -2.63
C GLY A 76 -12.77 20.16 -1.53
N PHE A 77 -12.05 20.20 -0.40
CA PHE A 77 -12.30 21.15 0.68
C PHE A 77 -12.22 22.61 0.22
N ILE A 78 -11.18 22.95 -0.55
CA ILE A 78 -11.00 24.31 -1.10
C ILE A 78 -12.15 24.67 -2.01
N LEU A 79 -12.56 23.79 -2.93
CA LEU A 79 -13.65 24.05 -3.88
C LEU A 79 -14.98 24.28 -3.16
N VAL A 80 -15.32 23.44 -2.19
CA VAL A 80 -16.56 23.64 -1.39
C VAL A 80 -16.48 24.96 -0.63
N SER A 81 -15.34 25.29 -0.03
CA SER A 81 -15.16 26.58 0.67
C SER A 81 -15.32 27.78 -0.26
N LEU A 82 -14.83 27.69 -1.50
CA LEU A 82 -14.99 28.74 -2.52
C LEU A 82 -16.46 28.93 -2.93
N VAL A 83 -17.26 27.85 -2.99
CA VAL A 83 -18.71 27.95 -3.25
C VAL A 83 -19.39 28.77 -2.15
N PHE A 84 -19.11 28.48 -0.87
CA PHE A 84 -19.67 29.27 0.24
C PHE A 84 -19.19 30.71 0.24
N ALA A 85 -17.91 30.97 -0.08
CA ALA A 85 -17.39 32.32 -0.25
C ALA A 85 -18.07 33.09 -1.40
N ALA A 86 -18.39 32.41 -2.49
CA ALA A 86 -19.14 32.99 -3.60
C ALA A 86 -20.58 33.33 -3.20
N ILE A 87 -21.26 32.46 -2.44
CA ILE A 87 -22.61 32.72 -1.90
C ILE A 87 -22.59 33.87 -0.90
N ALA A 88 -21.54 34.00 -0.09
CA ALA A 88 -21.42 35.04 0.93
C ALA A 88 -21.42 36.47 0.35
N GLN A 89 -20.91 36.65 -0.87
CA GLN A 89 -20.83 37.97 -1.50
C GLN A 89 -22.20 38.59 -1.83
N PRO A 90 -23.12 37.95 -2.56
CA PRO A 90 -24.42 38.52 -2.87
C PRO A 90 -25.29 38.70 -1.63
N VAL A 91 -25.19 37.80 -0.64
CA VAL A 91 -25.90 37.96 0.64
C VAL A 91 -25.44 39.21 1.36
N HIS A 92 -24.15 39.42 1.49
CA HIS A 92 -23.56 40.61 2.12
C HIS A 92 -23.99 41.89 1.38
N LYS A 93 -23.89 41.93 0.04
CA LYS A 93 -24.28 43.10 -0.77
C LYS A 93 -25.74 43.45 -0.63
N ARG A 94 -26.66 42.45 -0.52
CA ARG A 94 -28.09 42.72 -0.29
C ARG A 94 -28.32 43.39 1.07
N VAL A 95 -27.69 42.91 2.13
CA VAL A 95 -27.81 43.48 3.46
C VAL A 95 -27.20 44.89 3.52
N GLU A 96 -26.01 45.06 2.93
CA GLU A 96 -25.37 46.39 2.81
C GLU A 96 -26.24 47.39 2.09
N HIS A 97 -26.84 46.98 0.95
CA HIS A 97 -27.75 47.83 0.18
C HIS A 97 -28.97 48.28 1.00
N PHE A 98 -29.58 47.35 1.77
CA PHE A 98 -30.69 47.68 2.66
C PHE A 98 -30.31 48.75 3.68
N TYR A 99 -29.16 48.61 4.37
CA TYR A 99 -28.71 49.59 5.37
C TYR A 99 -28.33 50.91 4.72
N LYS A 100 -27.76 50.89 3.52
CA LYS A 100 -27.31 52.09 2.80
C LYS A 100 -28.46 52.98 2.31
N TYR A 101 -29.58 52.36 1.85
CA TYR A 101 -30.68 53.10 1.19
C TYR A 101 -31.96 53.19 2.01
N ASN A 102 -32.18 52.29 2.97
CA ASN A 102 -33.47 52.19 3.67
C ASN A 102 -33.36 52.44 5.19
N ALA A 103 -32.15 52.51 5.79
CA ALA A 103 -32.04 52.54 7.24
C ALA A 103 -31.58 53.90 7.85
N GLY A 104 -31.13 54.86 7.04
CA GLY A 104 -30.60 56.12 7.48
C GLY A 104 -29.14 56.07 7.97
N ASP A 105 -28.46 57.24 7.98
CA ASP A 105 -27.02 57.36 8.18
C ASP A 105 -26.51 56.80 9.54
N LEU A 106 -27.24 57.07 10.60
CA LEU A 106 -26.87 56.59 11.93
C LEU A 106 -26.85 55.07 12.02
N ARG A 107 -27.89 54.44 11.47
CA ARG A 107 -28.01 52.97 11.46
C ARG A 107 -26.96 52.32 10.55
N LEU A 108 -26.64 52.99 9.43
CA LEU A 108 -25.57 52.53 8.54
C LEU A 108 -24.20 52.56 9.26
N ALA A 109 -23.88 53.64 9.94
CA ALA A 109 -22.65 53.78 10.68
C ALA A 109 -22.51 52.74 11.83
N LEU A 110 -23.59 52.49 12.55
CA LEU A 110 -23.67 51.49 13.60
C LEU A 110 -23.51 50.08 13.02
N TRP A 111 -24.22 49.79 11.93
CA TRP A 111 -24.11 48.50 11.25
C TRP A 111 -22.67 48.25 10.74
N GLN A 112 -22.01 49.20 10.12
CA GLN A 112 -20.65 49.05 9.65
C GLN A 112 -19.67 48.74 10.79
N ARG A 113 -19.77 49.50 11.91
CA ARG A 113 -18.91 49.26 13.09
C ARG A 113 -19.15 47.91 13.70
N LEU A 114 -20.42 47.51 13.84
CA LEU A 114 -20.80 46.21 14.42
C LEU A 114 -20.38 45.07 13.50
N ASN A 115 -20.66 45.18 12.19
CA ASN A 115 -20.31 44.20 11.18
C ASN A 115 -18.79 43.91 11.16
N ASN A 116 -17.95 44.95 11.26
CA ASN A 116 -16.50 44.77 11.29
C ASN A 116 -16.01 44.16 12.61
N ARG A 117 -16.53 44.60 13.76
CA ARG A 117 -16.12 44.08 15.06
C ARG A 117 -16.54 42.62 15.26
N VAL A 118 -17.77 42.29 14.93
CA VAL A 118 -18.27 40.89 14.95
C VAL A 118 -17.55 40.06 13.90
N GLY A 119 -17.20 40.68 12.77
CA GLY A 119 -16.38 40.07 11.73
C GLY A 119 -15.02 39.59 12.23
N ILE A 120 -14.34 40.37 13.10
CA ILE A 120 -13.09 39.93 13.75
C ILE A 120 -13.33 38.66 14.59
N CYS A 121 -14.36 38.67 15.45
CA CYS A 121 -14.68 37.52 16.31
C CYS A 121 -14.98 36.26 15.50
N LEU A 122 -15.80 36.37 14.45
CA LEU A 122 -16.11 35.25 13.56
C LEU A 122 -14.89 34.83 12.72
N GLY A 123 -14.04 35.80 12.34
CA GLY A 123 -12.78 35.53 11.69
C GLY A 123 -11.83 34.72 12.59
N LEU A 124 -11.74 35.05 13.88
CA LEU A 124 -10.99 34.24 14.84
C LEU A 124 -11.55 32.84 14.98
N LEU A 125 -12.88 32.68 15.04
CA LEU A 125 -13.50 31.36 15.06
C LEU A 125 -13.16 30.53 13.80
N ASN A 126 -13.22 31.16 12.63
CA ASN A 126 -12.77 30.55 11.38
C ASN A 126 -11.29 30.15 11.44
N GLY A 127 -10.45 31.02 12.03
CA GLY A 127 -9.03 30.77 12.26
C GLY A 127 -8.80 29.54 13.15
N VAL A 128 -9.59 29.40 14.22
CA VAL A 128 -9.53 28.22 15.10
C VAL A 128 -9.87 26.96 14.29
N LEU A 129 -10.94 26.97 13.50
CA LEU A 129 -11.30 25.81 12.66
C LEU A 129 -10.17 25.47 11.66
N TYR A 130 -9.63 26.46 10.95
CA TYR A 130 -8.50 26.23 10.04
C TYR A 130 -7.27 25.69 10.78
N PHE A 131 -6.96 26.22 11.95
CA PHE A 131 -5.84 25.73 12.75
C PHE A 131 -6.05 24.29 13.18
N VAL A 132 -7.26 23.92 13.63
CA VAL A 132 -7.61 22.54 13.96
C VAL A 132 -7.47 21.62 12.74
N LEU A 133 -7.88 22.04 11.54
CA LEU A 133 -7.69 21.30 10.31
C LEU A 133 -6.21 21.12 9.97
N VAL A 134 -5.41 22.17 10.13
CA VAL A 134 -3.97 22.11 9.89
C VAL A 134 -3.31 21.16 10.90
N THR A 135 -3.67 21.18 12.18
CA THR A 135 -3.14 20.24 13.17
C THR A 135 -3.49 18.79 12.83
N PHE A 136 -4.72 18.54 12.35
CA PHE A 136 -5.12 17.22 11.86
C PHE A 136 -4.26 16.76 10.67
N LEU A 137 -4.03 17.62 9.68
CA LEU A 137 -3.19 17.30 8.52
C LEU A 137 -1.74 17.06 8.93
N VAL A 138 -1.17 17.93 9.77
CA VAL A 138 0.20 17.79 10.27
C VAL A 138 0.35 16.47 11.03
N PHE A 139 -0.57 16.14 11.92
CA PHE A 139 -0.55 14.90 12.70
C PHE A 139 -0.48 13.67 11.79
N ASN A 140 -1.37 13.57 10.80
CA ASN A 140 -1.41 12.41 9.91
C ASN A 140 -0.22 12.36 8.94
N LEU A 141 0.23 13.51 8.43
CA LEU A 141 1.42 13.57 7.56
C LEU A 141 2.68 13.20 8.34
N THR A 142 2.84 13.72 9.55
CA THR A 142 4.00 13.40 10.40
C THR A 142 4.04 11.92 10.75
N TYR A 143 2.89 11.31 11.01
CA TYR A 143 2.82 9.87 11.30
C TYR A 143 3.49 9.05 10.18
N VAL A 144 3.18 9.34 8.92
CA VAL A 144 3.79 8.65 7.77
C VAL A 144 5.23 9.06 7.56
N THR A 145 5.51 10.39 7.57
CA THR A 145 6.83 10.89 7.20
C THR A 145 7.92 10.51 8.21
N THR A 146 7.61 10.42 9.49
CA THR A 146 8.56 9.92 10.51
C THR A 146 8.85 8.44 10.35
N GLN A 147 7.84 7.63 10.05
CA GLN A 147 7.99 6.19 9.81
C GLN A 147 8.89 5.91 8.60
N VAL A 148 8.66 6.61 7.48
CA VAL A 148 9.30 6.33 6.20
C VAL A 148 10.65 7.03 6.02
N SER A 149 10.96 8.08 6.80
CA SER A 149 12.22 8.84 6.70
C SER A 149 13.35 8.34 7.59
N ALA A 150 13.11 7.31 8.39
CA ALA A 150 14.15 6.74 9.26
C ALA A 150 15.27 6.13 8.40
N GLY A 151 16.47 6.69 8.50
CA GLY A 151 17.67 6.22 7.78
C GLY A 151 18.11 7.07 6.58
N ALA A 152 17.24 7.86 5.97
CA ALA A 152 17.60 8.79 4.89
C ALA A 152 17.53 10.24 5.38
N GLN A 153 18.38 11.12 4.81
CA GLN A 153 18.25 12.56 5.10
C GLN A 153 16.97 13.09 4.43
N PRO A 154 15.93 13.45 5.20
CA PRO A 154 14.67 13.89 4.60
C PRO A 154 14.83 15.25 3.92
N GLY A 155 14.13 15.45 2.81
CA GLY A 155 14.06 16.73 2.12
C GLY A 155 13.51 17.85 3.03
N ALA A 156 13.73 19.12 2.65
CA ALA A 156 13.37 20.28 3.47
C ALA A 156 11.89 20.28 3.91
N VAL A 157 10.97 19.88 3.03
CA VAL A 157 9.53 19.83 3.31
C VAL A 157 9.22 18.76 4.36
N VAL A 158 9.77 17.55 4.21
CA VAL A 158 9.57 16.46 5.18
C VAL A 158 10.14 16.84 6.55
N ARG A 159 11.30 17.47 6.59
CA ARG A 159 11.88 17.99 7.84
C ARG A 159 10.98 19.01 8.52
N LEU A 160 10.36 19.91 7.74
CA LEU A 160 9.41 20.89 8.29
C LEU A 160 8.17 20.21 8.85
N VAL A 161 7.61 19.23 8.13
CA VAL A 161 6.44 18.46 8.58
C VAL A 161 6.76 17.70 9.87
N ASN A 162 7.88 16.98 9.92
CA ASN A 162 8.30 16.23 11.12
C ASN A 162 8.49 17.17 12.33
N ARG A 163 9.14 18.33 12.12
CA ARG A 163 9.30 19.33 13.17
C ARG A 163 7.96 19.88 13.67
N LEU A 164 7.03 20.17 12.77
CA LEU A 164 5.68 20.61 13.16
C LEU A 164 4.95 19.53 13.95
N GLY A 165 5.15 18.25 13.62
CA GLY A 165 4.60 17.13 14.37
C GLY A 165 5.19 16.98 15.75
N GLU A 166 6.51 17.07 15.91
CA GLU A 166 7.19 17.08 17.21
C GLU A 166 6.69 18.24 18.09
N ASP A 167 6.57 19.44 17.51
CA ASP A 167 6.04 20.61 18.19
C ASP A 167 4.57 20.44 18.58
N LEU A 168 3.78 19.74 17.74
CA LEU A 168 2.36 19.46 18.00
C LEU A 168 2.19 18.50 19.19
N GLU A 169 3.05 17.50 19.32
CA GLU A 169 3.09 16.60 20.46
C GLU A 169 3.55 17.33 21.72
N ALA A 170 4.63 18.10 21.65
CA ALA A 170 5.17 18.89 22.76
C ALA A 170 4.15 19.94 23.28
N ALA A 171 3.33 20.50 22.39
CA ALA A 171 2.25 21.41 22.75
C ALA A 171 0.96 20.72 23.23
N HIS A 172 0.92 19.40 23.31
CA HIS A 172 -0.26 18.58 23.67
C HIS A 172 -1.46 18.75 22.71
N LEU A 173 -1.23 19.27 21.51
CA LEU A 173 -2.26 19.48 20.49
C LEU A 173 -2.60 18.20 19.69
N ALA A 174 -1.85 17.13 19.85
CA ALA A 174 -2.15 15.82 19.24
C ALA A 174 -3.56 15.33 19.63
N ARG A 175 -4.00 15.57 20.87
CA ARG A 175 -5.37 15.24 21.30
C ARG A 175 -6.43 16.03 20.53
N THR A 176 -6.16 17.28 20.18
CA THR A 176 -7.07 18.11 19.38
C THR A 176 -7.15 17.57 17.96
N ALA A 177 -6.03 17.17 17.37
CA ALA A 177 -6.00 16.55 16.04
C ALA A 177 -6.81 15.25 15.99
N THR A 178 -6.65 14.37 16.98
CA THR A 178 -7.39 13.09 17.07
C THR A 178 -8.87 13.25 17.40
N ALA A 179 -9.25 14.31 18.16
CA ALA A 179 -10.64 14.62 18.47
C ALA A 179 -11.46 15.04 17.24
N VAL A 180 -10.83 15.61 16.22
CA VAL A 180 -11.48 16.01 14.97
C VAL A 180 -11.84 14.79 14.09
N GLY A 181 -11.11 13.72 14.27
CA GLY A 181 -11.27 12.46 13.56
C GLY A 181 -9.94 11.72 13.44
N THR A 182 -10.05 10.44 13.13
CA THR A 182 -8.90 9.61 12.75
C THR A 182 -9.11 9.14 11.33
N LEU A 183 -8.02 8.94 10.59
CA LEU A 183 -8.08 8.21 9.33
C LEU A 183 -8.45 6.76 9.58
N ALA A 184 -8.80 6.03 8.53
CA ALA A 184 -9.12 4.61 8.66
C ALA A 184 -7.95 3.87 9.37
N PRO A 185 -8.23 2.91 10.28
CA PRO A 185 -7.18 2.15 10.97
C PRO A 185 -6.16 1.55 10.02
N THR A 186 -6.60 1.12 8.85
CA THR A 186 -5.74 0.59 7.78
C THR A 186 -4.66 1.58 7.32
N PHE A 187 -4.92 2.90 7.37
CA PHE A 187 -3.92 3.91 7.04
C PHE A 187 -2.71 3.83 7.98
N TYR A 188 -2.96 3.74 9.28
CA TYR A 188 -1.90 3.63 10.28
C TYR A 188 -1.16 2.30 10.15
N GLN A 189 -1.88 1.19 9.99
CA GLN A 189 -1.31 -0.14 9.80
C GLN A 189 -0.40 -0.22 8.55
N TYR A 190 -0.82 0.35 7.42
CA TYR A 190 0.05 0.42 6.23
C TYR A 190 1.27 1.33 6.45
N SER A 191 1.09 2.43 7.18
CA SER A 191 2.20 3.32 7.51
C SER A 191 3.22 2.62 8.41
N ASP A 192 2.75 1.86 9.40
CA ASP A 192 3.58 1.07 10.30
C ASP A 192 4.32 -0.04 9.55
N LEU A 193 3.64 -0.75 8.64
CA LEU A 193 4.28 -1.76 7.80
C LEU A 193 5.36 -1.15 6.90
N ALA A 194 5.05 -0.05 6.22
CA ALA A 194 6.01 0.65 5.37
C ALA A 194 7.21 1.15 6.18
N GLY A 195 6.96 1.75 7.35
CA GLY A 195 8.00 2.20 8.26
C GLY A 195 8.87 1.05 8.75
N PHE A 196 8.26 -0.06 9.13
CA PHE A 196 8.99 -1.25 9.58
C PHE A 196 9.92 -1.80 8.48
N LEU A 197 9.45 -1.91 7.26
CA LEU A 197 10.26 -2.35 6.11
C LEU A 197 11.39 -1.38 5.78
N MET A 198 11.12 -0.07 5.80
CA MET A 198 12.13 0.95 5.50
C MET A 198 13.21 1.05 6.60
N GLN A 199 12.84 0.84 7.85
CA GLN A 199 13.76 0.90 8.99
C GLN A 199 14.55 -0.39 9.18
N ASN A 200 14.10 -1.50 8.62
CA ASN A 200 14.70 -2.82 8.78
C ASN A 200 14.93 -3.50 7.42
N PRO A 201 15.90 -3.05 6.59
CA PRO A 201 16.14 -3.63 5.27
C PRO A 201 16.43 -5.15 5.31
N GLN A 202 16.93 -5.65 6.43
CA GLN A 202 17.22 -7.07 6.66
C GLN A 202 15.96 -7.97 6.67
N VAL A 203 14.75 -7.40 6.81
CA VAL A 203 13.50 -8.17 6.72
C VAL A 203 12.96 -8.27 5.30
N GLY A 204 13.61 -7.61 4.33
CA GLY A 204 13.21 -7.65 2.91
C GLY A 204 13.12 -9.07 2.34
N PRO A 205 14.12 -9.97 2.54
CA PRO A 205 14.01 -11.37 2.14
C PRO A 205 12.78 -12.05 2.76
N ARG A 206 12.54 -11.86 4.05
CA ARG A 206 11.40 -12.41 4.77
C ARG A 206 10.07 -11.92 4.21
N PHE A 207 9.99 -10.65 3.78
CA PHE A 207 8.82 -10.12 3.10
C PHE A 207 8.56 -10.82 1.75
N ALA A 208 9.63 -11.11 1.00
CA ALA A 208 9.53 -11.82 -0.28
C ALA A 208 9.14 -13.32 -0.10
N GLU A 209 9.48 -13.91 1.02
CA GLU A 209 9.20 -15.32 1.37
C GLU A 209 7.84 -15.50 2.04
N TYR A 210 7.13 -14.41 2.39
CA TYR A 210 5.85 -14.52 3.08
C TYR A 210 4.82 -15.30 2.24
N PRO A 211 4.25 -16.41 2.79
CA PRO A 211 3.40 -17.31 2.02
C PRO A 211 2.15 -16.65 1.42
N GLY A 212 1.60 -15.65 2.10
CA GLY A 212 0.43 -14.91 1.63
C GLY A 212 0.67 -14.01 0.42
N LEU A 213 1.95 -13.74 0.08
CA LEU A 213 2.32 -12.93 -1.09
C LEU A 213 2.84 -13.76 -2.26
N THR A 214 3.00 -15.08 -2.09
CA THR A 214 3.60 -15.95 -3.11
C THR A 214 2.84 -15.90 -4.45
N SER A 215 1.51 -15.81 -4.41
CA SER A 215 0.69 -15.67 -5.62
C SER A 215 0.92 -14.36 -6.38
N LEU A 216 1.29 -13.27 -5.67
CA LEU A 216 1.64 -12.01 -6.31
C LEU A 216 2.93 -12.12 -7.12
N TRP A 217 3.92 -12.87 -6.61
CA TRP A 217 5.21 -13.05 -7.28
C TRP A 217 5.08 -13.90 -8.55
N GLU A 218 4.07 -14.74 -8.63
CA GLU A 218 3.76 -15.53 -9.82
C GLU A 218 2.82 -14.84 -10.81
N ASN A 219 2.22 -13.71 -10.42
CA ASN A 219 1.36 -12.93 -11.29
C ASN A 219 2.19 -12.27 -12.40
N PRO A 220 1.87 -12.52 -13.70
CA PRO A 220 2.64 -11.98 -14.81
C PRO A 220 2.66 -10.44 -14.87
N ASP A 221 1.62 -9.79 -14.34
CA ASP A 221 1.52 -8.33 -14.34
C ASP A 221 2.34 -7.67 -13.21
N ILE A 222 2.61 -8.39 -12.12
CA ILE A 222 3.39 -7.92 -10.96
C ILE A 222 4.86 -8.33 -11.06
N ARG A 223 5.14 -9.45 -11.71
CA ARG A 223 6.48 -10.03 -11.84
C ARG A 223 7.55 -9.06 -12.38
N PRO A 224 7.27 -8.19 -13.37
CA PRO A 224 8.24 -7.20 -13.84
C PRO A 224 8.66 -6.21 -12.73
N LEU A 225 7.74 -5.83 -11.83
CA LEU A 225 8.02 -4.95 -10.71
C LEU A 225 8.94 -5.62 -9.67
N VAL A 226 8.65 -6.87 -9.35
CA VAL A 226 9.38 -7.65 -8.33
C VAL A 226 10.80 -7.98 -8.79
N ASN A 227 10.95 -8.28 -10.08
CA ASN A 227 12.24 -8.66 -10.68
C ASN A 227 13.05 -7.46 -11.20
N ASP A 228 12.61 -6.22 -10.96
CA ASP A 228 13.36 -5.02 -11.35
C ASP A 228 14.60 -4.85 -10.46
N PRO A 229 15.85 -5.03 -11.00
CA PRO A 229 17.05 -4.88 -10.21
C PRO A 229 17.24 -3.48 -9.62
N ALA A 230 16.67 -2.46 -10.26
CA ALA A 230 16.74 -1.09 -9.76
C ALA A 230 15.95 -0.93 -8.47
N ILE A 231 14.81 -1.62 -8.34
CA ILE A 231 13.99 -1.62 -7.12
C ILE A 231 14.66 -2.40 -6.01
N THR A 232 15.12 -3.62 -6.29
CA THR A 232 15.79 -4.47 -5.29
C THR A 232 17.09 -3.83 -4.77
N ASN A 233 17.90 -3.24 -5.63
CA ASN A 233 19.11 -2.52 -5.25
C ASN A 233 18.79 -1.26 -4.44
N ALA A 234 17.75 -0.50 -4.81
CA ALA A 234 17.31 0.70 -4.09
C ALA A 234 16.80 0.36 -2.68
N LEU A 235 16.04 -0.72 -2.53
CA LEU A 235 15.58 -1.20 -1.22
C LEU A 235 16.77 -1.66 -0.35
N ALA A 236 17.70 -2.44 -0.92
CA ALA A 236 18.90 -2.89 -0.21
C ALA A 236 19.80 -1.73 0.22
N ALA A 237 19.89 -0.67 -0.58
CA ALA A 237 20.64 0.54 -0.28
C ALA A 237 19.94 1.48 0.72
N GLY A 238 18.72 1.17 1.17
CA GLY A 238 17.95 2.05 2.05
C GLY A 238 17.55 3.37 1.37
N THR A 239 17.32 3.34 0.05
CA THR A 239 16.95 4.52 -0.73
C THR A 239 15.60 5.07 -0.25
N SER A 240 15.47 6.41 -0.22
CA SER A 240 14.23 7.03 0.24
C SER A 240 13.03 6.64 -0.63
N LEU A 241 11.85 6.58 -0.01
CA LEU A 241 10.59 6.30 -0.71
C LEU A 241 10.38 7.27 -1.89
N GLY A 242 10.78 8.55 -1.74
CA GLY A 242 10.68 9.56 -2.79
C GLY A 242 11.50 9.24 -4.04
N GLU A 243 12.67 8.59 -3.89
CA GLU A 243 13.47 8.13 -5.03
C GLU A 243 12.89 6.86 -5.64
N LEU A 244 12.43 5.90 -4.83
CA LEU A 244 11.74 4.70 -5.31
C LEU A 244 10.52 5.06 -6.16
N MET A 245 9.75 6.07 -5.77
CA MET A 245 8.58 6.56 -6.50
C MET A 245 8.92 7.18 -7.87
N LYS A 246 10.18 7.51 -8.15
CA LYS A 246 10.63 7.99 -9.47
C LYS A 246 10.97 6.85 -10.43
N ASN A 247 11.08 5.61 -9.93
CA ASN A 247 11.35 4.45 -10.79
C ASN A 247 10.17 4.23 -11.77
N PRO A 248 10.43 4.08 -13.08
CA PRO A 248 9.38 3.91 -14.09
C PRO A 248 8.49 2.70 -13.86
N SER A 249 9.05 1.56 -13.37
CA SER A 249 8.28 0.35 -13.06
C SER A 249 7.31 0.58 -11.89
N VAL A 250 7.75 1.33 -10.87
CA VAL A 250 6.90 1.73 -9.73
C VAL A 250 5.78 2.66 -10.20
N GLN A 251 6.10 3.64 -11.05
CA GLN A 251 5.09 4.57 -11.60
C GLN A 251 4.06 3.84 -12.46
N ALA A 252 4.51 2.92 -13.33
CA ALA A 252 3.63 2.12 -14.16
C ALA A 252 2.68 1.25 -13.31
N PHE A 253 3.21 0.60 -12.26
CA PHE A 253 2.41 -0.15 -11.30
C PHE A 253 1.36 0.73 -10.62
N LEU A 254 1.76 1.89 -10.07
CA LEU A 254 0.86 2.80 -9.36
C LEU A 254 -0.20 3.42 -10.28
N ALA A 255 0.08 3.56 -11.57
CA ALA A 255 -0.89 4.02 -12.56
C ALA A 255 -1.94 2.96 -12.89
N ASN A 256 -1.63 1.67 -12.69
CA ASN A 256 -2.55 0.57 -12.94
C ASN A 256 -3.42 0.28 -11.70
N LYS A 257 -4.66 0.80 -11.72
CA LYS A 257 -5.60 0.68 -10.60
C LYS A 257 -5.94 -0.76 -10.23
N ASP A 258 -5.98 -1.67 -11.20
CA ASP A 258 -6.34 -3.07 -10.97
C ASP A 258 -5.19 -3.80 -10.27
N GLN A 259 -3.94 -3.55 -10.68
CA GLN A 259 -2.76 -4.08 -10.00
C GLN A 259 -2.64 -3.55 -8.57
N VAL A 260 -2.82 -2.24 -8.36
CA VAL A 260 -2.81 -1.64 -7.01
C VAL A 260 -3.90 -2.23 -6.14
N LYS A 261 -5.12 -2.41 -6.66
CA LYS A 261 -6.24 -3.01 -5.94
C LYS A 261 -5.97 -4.48 -5.58
N LEU A 262 -5.38 -5.25 -6.50
CA LEU A 262 -4.99 -6.63 -6.26
C LEU A 262 -3.98 -6.73 -5.11
N VAL A 263 -2.87 -6.00 -5.22
CA VAL A 263 -1.79 -6.01 -4.21
C VAL A 263 -2.30 -5.53 -2.85
N THR A 264 -2.99 -4.39 -2.82
CA THR A 264 -3.53 -3.85 -1.56
C THR A 264 -4.58 -4.78 -0.94
N GLY A 265 -5.42 -5.44 -1.73
CA GLY A 265 -6.39 -6.41 -1.26
C GLY A 265 -5.73 -7.61 -0.59
N ILE A 266 -4.69 -8.18 -1.19
CA ILE A 266 -3.95 -9.32 -0.62
C ILE A 266 -3.20 -8.89 0.65
N ILE A 267 -2.52 -7.75 0.64
CA ILE A 267 -1.84 -7.23 1.83
C ILE A 267 -2.86 -6.97 2.95
N GLN A 268 -3.98 -6.33 2.67
CA GLN A 268 -5.01 -6.03 3.66
C GLN A 268 -5.57 -7.28 4.33
N THR A 269 -5.82 -8.33 3.55
CA THR A 269 -6.35 -9.62 4.06
C THR A 269 -5.35 -10.33 4.98
N ASN A 270 -4.07 -10.04 4.85
CA ASN A 270 -2.98 -10.70 5.55
C ASN A 270 -2.19 -9.76 6.48
N LEU A 271 -2.62 -8.53 6.68
CA LEU A 271 -1.79 -7.46 7.25
C LEU A 271 -1.28 -7.78 8.67
N ASP A 272 -2.14 -8.31 9.53
CA ASP A 272 -1.78 -8.64 10.91
C ASP A 272 -0.80 -9.83 10.94
N ASP A 273 -1.09 -10.91 10.19
CA ASP A 273 -0.24 -12.08 10.09
C ASP A 273 1.11 -11.76 9.41
N LEU A 274 1.10 -10.93 8.35
CA LEU A 274 2.31 -10.45 7.69
C LEU A 274 3.19 -9.65 8.66
N THR A 275 2.60 -8.76 9.44
CA THR A 275 3.34 -7.95 10.42
C THR A 275 4.00 -8.84 11.48
N GLU A 276 3.30 -9.85 11.96
CA GLU A 276 3.83 -10.81 12.93
C GLU A 276 4.92 -11.69 12.30
N TYR A 277 4.69 -12.18 11.08
CA TYR A 277 5.67 -12.95 10.32
C TYR A 277 6.98 -12.17 10.08
N LEU A 278 6.90 -10.91 9.72
CA LEU A 278 8.09 -10.07 9.54
C LEU A 278 8.91 -9.94 10.82
N LYS A 279 8.26 -9.89 11.98
CA LYS A 279 8.93 -9.79 13.29
C LYS A 279 9.52 -11.12 13.74
N THR A 280 8.77 -12.20 13.61
CA THR A 280 9.07 -13.50 14.24
C THR A 280 9.58 -14.56 13.27
N GLY A 281 9.28 -14.44 11.98
CA GLY A 281 9.50 -15.48 10.97
C GLY A 281 8.43 -16.60 11.03
N LYS A 282 7.33 -16.42 11.79
CA LYS A 282 6.26 -17.39 11.93
C LYS A 282 4.93 -16.81 11.50
N SER A 283 4.13 -17.61 10.79
CA SER A 283 2.80 -17.25 10.35
C SER A 283 1.76 -18.16 11.02
N ALA A 284 0.92 -17.58 11.85
CA ALA A 284 -0.17 -18.33 12.47
C ALA A 284 -1.17 -18.86 11.43
N LYS A 285 -1.28 -18.18 10.30
CA LYS A 285 -2.20 -18.52 9.23
C LYS A 285 -1.71 -19.65 8.33
N TYR A 286 -0.39 -19.72 8.07
CA TYR A 286 0.17 -20.57 7.02
C TYR A 286 1.11 -21.67 7.52
N ASP A 287 1.72 -21.56 8.71
CA ASP A 287 2.68 -22.56 9.23
C ASP A 287 2.08 -23.95 9.44
N GLY A 288 0.74 -24.04 9.60
CA GLY A 288 0.02 -25.30 9.69
C GLY A 288 -0.05 -26.08 8.37
N GLN A 289 0.21 -25.42 7.22
CA GLN A 289 0.10 -26.00 5.89
C GLN A 289 1.51 -26.20 5.30
N LYS A 290 2.10 -27.37 5.58
CA LYS A 290 3.47 -27.70 5.20
C LYS A 290 3.73 -27.70 3.69
N ILE A 291 2.68 -27.85 2.87
CA ILE A 291 2.79 -27.85 1.40
C ILE A 291 3.12 -26.46 0.83
N ILE A 292 2.75 -25.38 1.55
CA ILE A 292 2.96 -24.01 1.06
C ILE A 292 4.46 -23.71 0.99
N GLY A 293 4.91 -23.21 -0.17
CA GLY A 293 6.31 -22.85 -0.41
C GLY A 293 6.73 -23.14 -1.84
N ARG A 294 8.03 -23.06 -2.06
CA ARG A 294 8.68 -23.37 -3.35
C ARG A 294 9.45 -24.67 -3.23
N TRP A 295 9.33 -25.51 -4.26
CA TRP A 295 9.85 -26.84 -4.26
C TRP A 295 10.59 -27.12 -5.56
N GLU A 296 11.82 -27.63 -5.47
CA GLU A 296 12.65 -28.01 -6.61
C GLU A 296 12.80 -29.52 -6.70
N PHE A 297 12.79 -30.03 -7.91
CA PHE A 297 12.86 -31.49 -8.14
C PHE A 297 14.18 -32.09 -7.68
N ASN A 298 14.10 -33.16 -6.87
CA ASN A 298 15.27 -33.92 -6.43
C ASN A 298 15.39 -35.28 -7.17
N PRO A 299 16.20 -35.34 -8.25
CA PRO A 299 16.37 -36.57 -9.02
C PRO A 299 17.04 -37.69 -8.21
N ALA A 300 17.93 -37.36 -7.27
CA ALA A 300 18.67 -38.37 -6.53
C ALA A 300 17.76 -39.16 -5.59
N VAL A 301 16.92 -38.45 -4.82
CA VAL A 301 15.98 -39.08 -3.89
C VAL A 301 14.86 -39.80 -4.64
N THR A 302 14.38 -39.22 -5.74
CA THR A 302 13.34 -39.83 -6.59
C THR A 302 13.80 -41.16 -7.17
N VAL A 303 15.04 -41.25 -7.69
CA VAL A 303 15.61 -42.48 -8.22
C VAL A 303 15.90 -43.51 -7.12
N ALA A 304 16.34 -43.08 -5.94
CA ALA A 304 16.52 -43.96 -4.78
C ALA A 304 15.21 -44.64 -4.38
N TRP A 305 14.12 -43.85 -4.36
CA TRP A 305 12.78 -44.39 -4.10
C TRP A 305 12.35 -45.39 -5.19
N LEU A 306 12.53 -45.06 -6.49
CA LEU A 306 12.20 -45.93 -7.61
C LEU A 306 12.90 -47.27 -7.51
N ARG A 307 14.16 -47.29 -7.02
CA ARG A 307 14.94 -48.52 -6.80
C ARG A 307 14.31 -49.43 -5.74
N GLN A 308 13.72 -48.88 -4.69
CA GLN A 308 13.03 -49.70 -3.67
C GLN A 308 11.92 -50.52 -4.29
N GLY A 309 11.17 -49.95 -5.25
CA GLY A 309 10.15 -50.68 -6.02
C GLY A 309 10.70 -51.62 -7.11
N ARG A 310 12.00 -51.48 -7.47
CA ARG A 310 12.67 -52.27 -8.51
C ARG A 310 14.04 -52.81 -8.05
N PRO A 311 14.08 -53.79 -7.15
CA PRO A 311 15.34 -54.26 -6.52
C PRO A 311 16.37 -54.82 -7.51
N LYS A 312 15.94 -55.23 -8.72
CA LYS A 312 16.84 -55.79 -9.75
C LYS A 312 17.45 -54.71 -10.66
N MET A 313 17.20 -53.41 -10.43
CA MET A 313 17.75 -52.32 -11.22
C MET A 313 19.29 -52.25 -11.08
N SER A 314 20.01 -52.26 -12.18
CA SER A 314 21.45 -52.19 -12.23
C SER A 314 21.95 -50.76 -11.89
N ALA A 315 23.22 -50.63 -11.48
CA ALA A 315 23.85 -49.34 -11.18
C ALA A 315 23.98 -48.44 -12.45
N SER A 316 24.11 -49.07 -13.63
CA SER A 316 24.14 -48.35 -14.93
C SER A 316 22.80 -47.77 -15.29
N GLU A 317 21.70 -48.58 -15.15
CA GLU A 317 20.32 -48.09 -15.35
C GLU A 317 19.97 -46.95 -14.41
N MET A 318 20.37 -47.09 -13.14
CA MET A 318 20.14 -46.06 -12.14
C MET A 318 20.81 -44.74 -12.51
N ARG A 319 22.07 -44.80 -12.99
CA ARG A 319 22.80 -43.61 -13.47
C ARG A 319 22.14 -42.98 -14.69
N ALA A 320 21.70 -43.80 -15.66
CA ALA A 320 21.04 -43.33 -16.87
C ALA A 320 19.71 -42.66 -16.55
N ILE A 321 18.88 -43.26 -15.71
CA ILE A 321 17.59 -42.68 -15.29
C ILE A 321 17.81 -41.36 -14.53
N ARG A 322 18.79 -41.34 -13.60
CA ARG A 322 19.12 -40.13 -12.86
C ARG A 322 19.59 -38.98 -13.78
N ALA A 323 20.48 -39.27 -14.75
CA ALA A 323 20.94 -38.31 -15.72
C ALA A 323 19.80 -37.75 -16.58
N MET A 324 18.94 -38.64 -17.11
CA MET A 324 17.76 -38.27 -17.88
C MET A 324 16.80 -37.40 -17.08
N TRP A 325 16.49 -37.76 -15.83
CA TRP A 325 15.58 -36.99 -15.00
C TRP A 325 16.19 -35.67 -14.54
N SER A 326 17.50 -35.65 -14.20
CA SER A 326 18.20 -34.41 -13.89
C SER A 326 18.15 -33.41 -15.06
N GLN A 327 18.24 -33.90 -16.29
CA GLN A 327 18.14 -33.06 -17.48
C GLN A 327 16.70 -32.64 -17.77
N ALA A 328 15.74 -33.57 -17.70
CA ALA A 328 14.34 -33.30 -18.06
C ALA A 328 13.65 -32.40 -17.05
N TYR A 329 13.93 -32.55 -15.75
CA TYR A 329 13.32 -31.79 -14.64
C TYR A 329 14.22 -30.69 -14.07
N ALA A 330 15.31 -30.30 -14.77
CA ALA A 330 16.30 -29.33 -14.26
C ALA A 330 15.66 -28.01 -13.78
N ASP A 331 14.68 -27.52 -14.52
CA ASP A 331 14.00 -26.25 -14.25
C ASP A 331 12.61 -26.45 -13.63
N THR A 332 12.25 -27.71 -13.31
CA THR A 332 10.90 -27.98 -12.77
C THR A 332 10.78 -27.51 -11.34
N ARG A 333 9.83 -26.63 -11.10
CA ARG A 333 9.50 -26.07 -9.79
C ARG A 333 8.01 -26.20 -9.51
N VAL A 334 7.68 -26.59 -8.29
CA VAL A 334 6.32 -26.57 -7.79
C VAL A 334 6.20 -25.42 -6.80
N ILE A 335 5.27 -24.50 -7.04
CA ILE A 335 5.03 -23.34 -6.20
C ILE A 335 3.61 -23.47 -5.67
N VAL A 336 3.48 -23.60 -4.36
CA VAL A 336 2.20 -23.74 -3.67
C VAL A 336 1.96 -22.50 -2.83
N THR A 337 0.83 -21.84 -3.05
CA THR A 337 0.53 -20.55 -2.47
C THR A 337 -0.49 -20.64 -1.34
N GLY A 338 -0.51 -19.64 -0.47
CA GLY A 338 -1.41 -19.58 0.67
C GLY A 338 -2.89 -19.31 0.31
N ASP A 339 -3.17 -18.93 -0.93
CA ASP A 339 -4.51 -18.72 -1.49
C ASP A 339 -5.01 -19.95 -2.28
N ASN A 340 -4.50 -21.12 -1.94
CA ASN A 340 -4.89 -22.43 -2.48
C ASN A 340 -4.55 -22.62 -3.96
N GLN A 341 -3.63 -21.83 -4.54
CA GLN A 341 -3.18 -22.03 -5.90
C GLN A 341 -1.92 -22.87 -5.95
N VAL A 342 -1.72 -23.58 -7.06
CA VAL A 342 -0.50 -24.32 -7.37
C VAL A 342 -0.04 -24.01 -8.77
N PHE A 343 1.27 -23.75 -8.90
CA PHE A 343 1.93 -23.54 -10.19
C PHE A 343 3.02 -24.58 -10.32
N VAL A 344 3.00 -25.33 -11.41
CA VAL A 344 4.07 -26.26 -11.76
C VAL A 344 4.77 -25.73 -13.00
N LYS A 345 5.97 -25.20 -12.81
CA LYS A 345 6.78 -24.61 -13.88
C LYS A 345 7.66 -25.64 -14.52
N ALA A 346 7.82 -25.52 -15.84
CA ALA A 346 8.71 -26.36 -16.64
C ALA A 346 8.51 -27.88 -16.40
N LEU A 347 7.27 -28.34 -16.22
CA LEU A 347 6.98 -29.78 -16.12
C LEU A 347 7.29 -30.44 -17.45
N PRO A 348 8.18 -31.48 -17.51
CA PRO A 348 8.56 -32.09 -18.78
C PRO A 348 7.44 -32.90 -19.38
N LYS A 349 7.10 -32.60 -20.65
CA LYS A 349 6.32 -33.45 -21.51
C LYS A 349 7.29 -34.26 -22.37
N PHE A 350 7.39 -35.57 -22.08
CA PHE A 350 8.31 -36.44 -22.82
C PHE A 350 7.85 -36.68 -24.25
N VAL A 351 8.78 -36.56 -25.17
CA VAL A 351 8.52 -36.84 -26.60
C VAL A 351 8.56 -38.35 -26.81
N THR A 352 7.49 -38.91 -27.39
CA THR A 352 7.31 -40.37 -27.54
C THR A 352 8.34 -41.00 -28.46
N GLN A 353 8.86 -40.27 -29.44
CA GLN A 353 9.90 -40.70 -30.40
C GLN A 353 10.82 -39.53 -30.73
N PRO A 354 11.82 -39.23 -29.89
CA PRO A 354 12.73 -38.12 -30.15
C PRO A 354 13.65 -38.48 -31.34
N GLN A 355 13.78 -37.60 -32.32
CA GLN A 355 14.74 -37.74 -33.40
C GLN A 355 16.15 -37.37 -32.91
N PRO A 356 17.22 -37.90 -33.52
CA PRO A 356 18.59 -37.52 -33.19
C PRO A 356 18.78 -36.00 -33.20
N GLY A 357 19.19 -35.44 -32.06
CA GLY A 357 19.37 -33.97 -31.88
C GLY A 357 18.15 -33.22 -31.40
N GLN A 358 17.00 -33.86 -31.23
CA GLN A 358 15.85 -33.24 -30.58
C GLN A 358 15.87 -33.40 -29.05
N PRO A 359 15.32 -32.44 -28.28
CA PRO A 359 15.19 -32.57 -26.84
C PRO A 359 14.25 -33.74 -26.49
N ILE A 360 14.58 -34.49 -25.45
CA ILE A 360 13.80 -35.63 -24.97
C ILE A 360 12.46 -35.22 -24.32
N SER A 361 12.34 -33.95 -23.96
CA SER A 361 11.13 -33.38 -23.35
C SER A 361 11.01 -31.89 -23.70
N THR A 362 9.77 -31.41 -23.68
CA THR A 362 9.44 -29.97 -23.77
C THR A 362 8.89 -29.50 -22.44
N PRO A 363 9.34 -28.36 -21.90
CA PRO A 363 8.81 -27.83 -20.65
C PRO A 363 7.41 -27.25 -20.87
N GLU A 364 6.50 -27.54 -19.95
CA GLU A 364 5.14 -26.98 -19.92
C GLU A 364 4.86 -26.36 -18.54
N ASP A 365 4.19 -25.21 -18.51
CA ASP A 365 3.75 -24.54 -17.28
C ASP A 365 2.29 -24.91 -17.00
N TRP A 366 2.05 -25.52 -15.86
CA TRP A 366 0.72 -25.91 -15.37
C TRP A 366 0.31 -25.02 -14.21
N LYS A 367 -0.98 -24.76 -14.07
CA LYS A 367 -1.56 -24.04 -12.93
C LYS A 367 -2.83 -24.74 -12.47
N GLY A 368 -3.19 -24.52 -11.21
CA GLY A 368 -4.41 -25.08 -10.65
C GLY A 368 -4.58 -24.79 -9.18
N ASP A 369 -5.32 -25.66 -8.53
CA ASP A 369 -5.70 -25.48 -7.13
C ASP A 369 -5.20 -26.66 -6.31
N TRP A 370 -5.04 -26.43 -5.01
CA TRP A 370 -4.75 -27.48 -4.04
C TRP A 370 -5.72 -27.43 -2.87
N SER A 371 -5.94 -28.58 -2.25
CA SER A 371 -6.73 -28.71 -1.03
C SER A 371 -6.10 -29.72 -0.07
N ALA A 372 -6.25 -29.46 1.23
CA ALA A 372 -5.80 -30.38 2.26
C ALA A 372 -6.80 -31.52 2.43
N ASN A 373 -6.30 -32.77 2.44
CA ASN A 373 -7.09 -33.98 2.61
C ASN A 373 -6.44 -34.88 3.68
N GLY A 374 -6.74 -34.61 4.95
CA GLY A 374 -6.11 -35.26 6.08
C GLY A 374 -4.61 -34.99 6.16
N ALA A 375 -3.78 -36.02 6.04
CA ALA A 375 -2.32 -35.92 5.99
C ALA A 375 -1.78 -35.69 4.57
N ASN A 376 -2.65 -35.75 3.56
CA ASN A 376 -2.30 -35.59 2.15
C ASN A 376 -2.83 -34.25 1.63
N TYR A 377 -2.38 -33.92 0.42
CA TYR A 377 -2.84 -32.76 -0.33
C TYR A 377 -3.26 -33.22 -1.73
N ASP A 378 -4.44 -32.81 -2.14
CA ASP A 378 -4.94 -33.04 -3.47
C ASP A 378 -4.62 -31.81 -4.34
N LEU A 379 -3.95 -32.05 -5.49
CA LEU A 379 -3.57 -31.00 -6.43
C LEU A 379 -4.31 -31.28 -7.75
N HIS A 380 -5.07 -30.31 -8.20
CA HIS A 380 -5.73 -30.31 -9.51
C HIS A 380 -5.05 -29.27 -10.39
N ILE A 381 -4.28 -29.69 -11.36
CA ILE A 381 -3.53 -28.81 -12.26
C ILE A 381 -4.04 -28.93 -13.68
N THR A 382 -4.08 -27.82 -14.38
CA THR A 382 -4.63 -27.69 -15.72
C THR A 382 -3.65 -27.00 -16.68
N LEU A 383 -3.65 -27.45 -17.93
CA LEU A 383 -2.96 -26.77 -19.03
C LEU A 383 -3.85 -26.86 -20.27
N ASN A 384 -4.38 -25.72 -20.73
CA ASN A 384 -5.39 -25.64 -21.80
C ASN A 384 -6.62 -26.52 -21.46
N SER A 385 -6.79 -27.65 -22.20
CA SER A 385 -7.86 -28.65 -21.97
C SER A 385 -7.38 -29.88 -21.23
N ASP A 386 -6.09 -30.01 -20.95
CA ASP A 386 -5.53 -31.14 -20.24
C ASP A 386 -5.62 -30.90 -18.72
N GLU A 387 -6.04 -31.92 -17.97
CA GLU A 387 -6.17 -31.89 -16.51
C GLU A 387 -5.39 -33.03 -15.87
N LYS A 388 -4.79 -32.76 -14.72
CA LYS A 388 -4.12 -33.77 -13.91
C LYS A 388 -4.56 -33.67 -12.47
N PHE A 389 -4.89 -34.81 -11.87
CA PHE A 389 -5.19 -34.96 -10.45
C PHE A 389 -4.00 -35.67 -9.79
N LEU A 390 -3.33 -34.98 -8.90
CA LEU A 390 -2.13 -35.47 -8.23
C LEU A 390 -2.39 -35.50 -6.73
N THR A 391 -1.74 -36.40 -6.03
CA THR A 391 -1.80 -36.45 -4.56
C THR A 391 -0.39 -36.20 -4.01
N GLY A 392 -0.27 -35.26 -3.08
CA GLY A 392 0.99 -34.91 -2.46
C GLY A 392 1.02 -35.20 -0.96
N THR A 393 2.20 -35.46 -0.43
CA THR A 393 2.50 -35.41 1.02
C THR A 393 3.65 -34.45 1.24
N ALA A 394 3.49 -33.56 2.22
CA ALA A 394 4.50 -32.57 2.53
C ALA A 394 5.04 -32.75 3.95
N GLU A 395 6.35 -32.83 4.05
CA GLU A 395 7.14 -32.72 5.27
C GLU A 395 7.86 -31.37 5.26
N ASP A 396 8.54 -31.02 6.35
CA ASP A 396 9.14 -29.68 6.50
C ASP A 396 10.08 -29.29 5.34
N LEU A 397 10.87 -30.25 4.83
CA LEU A 397 11.88 -30.02 3.79
C LEU A 397 11.60 -30.78 2.49
N ARG A 398 10.50 -31.53 2.42
CA ARG A 398 10.26 -32.44 1.30
C ARG A 398 8.80 -32.51 0.90
N LEU A 399 8.56 -32.38 -0.38
CA LEU A 399 7.25 -32.60 -1.01
C LEU A 399 7.33 -33.83 -1.91
N SER A 400 6.45 -34.80 -1.69
CA SER A 400 6.32 -35.99 -2.51
C SER A 400 5.02 -35.95 -3.26
N ILE A 401 5.06 -35.94 -4.59
CA ILE A 401 3.88 -35.88 -5.46
C ILE A 401 3.76 -37.19 -6.21
N LYS A 402 2.57 -37.80 -6.12
CA LYS A 402 2.25 -39.03 -6.82
C LYS A 402 1.51 -38.71 -8.13
N ASP A 403 2.11 -39.08 -9.26
CA ASP A 403 1.53 -38.98 -10.60
C ASP A 403 1.31 -40.42 -11.13
N GLY A 404 0.13 -40.94 -10.95
CA GLY A 404 -0.19 -42.32 -11.25
C GLY A 404 0.69 -43.33 -10.47
N LYS A 405 1.58 -44.03 -11.19
CA LYS A 405 2.54 -44.99 -10.60
C LYS A 405 3.88 -44.38 -10.21
N ASN A 406 4.13 -43.16 -10.63
CA ASN A 406 5.39 -42.45 -10.38
C ASN A 406 5.28 -41.60 -9.11
N LEU A 407 6.33 -41.58 -8.33
CA LEU A 407 6.50 -40.65 -7.23
C LEU A 407 7.61 -39.68 -7.59
N LEU A 408 7.29 -38.41 -7.60
CA LEU A 408 8.25 -37.31 -7.81
C LEU A 408 8.52 -36.67 -6.45
N ILE A 409 9.80 -36.49 -6.13
CA ILE A 409 10.22 -35.94 -4.84
C ILE A 409 10.91 -34.61 -5.10
N PHE A 410 10.48 -33.62 -4.32
CA PHE A 410 10.96 -32.24 -4.39
C PHE A 410 11.52 -31.85 -3.03
N ASP A 411 12.58 -31.11 -3.00
CA ASP A 411 13.12 -30.48 -1.80
C ASP A 411 12.70 -29.00 -1.75
N ARG A 412 12.56 -28.48 -0.53
CA ARG A 412 12.20 -27.07 -0.33
C ARG A 412 13.31 -26.17 -0.86
N ALA A 413 12.94 -25.13 -1.61
CA ALA A 413 13.86 -24.22 -2.33
C ALA A 413 14.08 -22.89 -1.59
N ASP A 414 13.89 -22.85 -0.28
CA ASP A 414 13.99 -21.60 0.53
C ASP A 414 15.41 -21.40 1.06
#